data_0a11614203696bc52d86fe1b08608076
#
_entry.id   0a11614203696bc52d86fe1b08608076
#
_cell.length_a   1.000
_cell.length_b   1.000
_cell.length_c   1.000
_cell.angle_alpha   90.00
_cell.angle_beta   90.00
_cell.angle_gamma   90.00
#
_symmetry.space_group_name_H-M   'P 1'
#
loop_
_entity.id
_entity.type
_entity.pdbx_description
1 polymer ?
#
loop_
_entity_poly.entity_id
_entity_poly.type
_entity_poly.pdbx_seq_one_letter_code
_entity_poly.pdbx_strand_id
1 'polypeptide(L)' 'VLPENCLVVEDADAGVEAALAAGMLVLGVGTAAANIRATARANEFASVSWEYLVNNIL' A
#
# COMPACT_ATOMS: atom_id res chain seq x y z
N VAL A 1 -8.57 6.25 -15.05
CA VAL A 1 -7.26 6.20 -14.36
C VAL A 1 -6.68 4.80 -14.53
N LEU A 2 -5.40 4.72 -14.90
CA LEU A 2 -4.72 3.44 -15.06
C LEU A 2 -4.42 2.83 -13.68
N PRO A 3 -4.44 1.48 -13.56
CA PRO A 3 -4.13 0.82 -12.28
C PRO A 3 -2.80 1.26 -11.67
N GLU A 4 -1.75 1.41 -12.46
CA GLU A 4 -0.44 1.84 -11.98
C GLU A 4 -0.44 3.25 -11.39
N ASN A 5 -1.51 4.01 -11.60
CA ASN A 5 -1.69 5.35 -11.02
C ASN A 5 -2.64 5.34 -9.82
N CYS A 6 -3.06 4.16 -9.37
CA CYS A 6 -3.95 4.00 -8.22
C CYS A 6 -3.17 3.51 -7.01
N LEU A 7 -3.45 4.09 -5.86
CA LEU A 7 -2.89 3.65 -4.58
C LEU A 7 -4.01 3.06 -3.73
N VAL A 8 -3.82 1.83 -3.27
CA VAL A 8 -4.73 1.15 -2.37
C VAL A 8 -4.09 1.10 -0.99
N VAL A 9 -4.85 1.47 0.03
CA VAL A 9 -4.46 1.29 1.43
C VAL A 9 -5.19 0.05 1.94
N GLU A 10 -4.42 -0.93 2.44
CA GLU A 10 -4.98 -2.23 2.76
C GLU A 10 -4.38 -2.78 4.05
N ASP A 11 -5.24 -3.35 4.92
CA ASP A 11 -4.82 -3.92 6.20
C ASP A 11 -4.79 -5.46 6.20
N ALA A 12 -5.22 -6.09 5.13
CA ALA A 12 -5.24 -7.55 5.00
C ALA A 12 -4.32 -8.00 3.87
N ASP A 13 -3.60 -9.11 4.09
CA ASP A 13 -2.70 -9.67 3.08
C ASP A 13 -3.44 -10.03 1.79
N ALA A 14 -4.64 -10.58 1.90
CA ALA A 14 -5.44 -10.94 0.73
C ALA A 14 -5.76 -9.71 -0.13
N GLY A 15 -6.04 -8.58 0.51
CA GLY A 15 -6.29 -7.32 -0.20
C GLY A 15 -5.05 -6.78 -0.87
N VAL A 16 -3.88 -6.90 -0.22
CA VAL A 16 -2.59 -6.54 -0.82
C VAL A 16 -2.35 -7.35 -2.08
N GLU A 17 -2.54 -8.67 -2.01
CA GLU A 17 -2.31 -9.55 -3.16
C GLU A 17 -3.27 -9.23 -4.30
N ALA A 18 -4.53 -8.96 -3.99
CA ALA A 18 -5.52 -8.61 -5.02
C ALA A 18 -5.16 -7.30 -5.72
N ALA A 19 -4.74 -6.29 -4.96
CA ALA A 19 -4.37 -4.99 -5.53
C ALA A 19 -3.10 -5.10 -6.39
N LEU A 20 -2.11 -5.87 -5.94
CA LEU A 20 -0.89 -6.11 -6.73
C LEU A 20 -1.22 -6.85 -8.02
N ALA A 21 -2.10 -7.84 -7.96
CA ALA A 21 -2.54 -8.59 -9.16
C ALA A 21 -3.25 -7.68 -10.16
N ALA A 22 -3.90 -6.63 -9.69
CA ALA A 22 -4.55 -5.63 -10.53
C ALA A 22 -3.58 -4.56 -11.06
N GLY A 23 -2.30 -4.62 -10.69
CA GLY A 23 -1.29 -3.66 -11.15
C GLY A 23 -1.29 -2.35 -10.39
N MET A 24 -1.91 -2.30 -9.22
CA MET A 24 -2.02 -1.09 -8.41
C MET A 24 -0.86 -0.98 -7.42
N LEU A 25 -0.58 0.26 -6.99
CA LEU A 25 0.32 0.52 -5.87
C LEU A 25 -0.41 0.20 -4.57
N VAL A 26 0.28 -0.35 -3.58
CA VAL A 26 -0.34 -0.77 -2.33
C VAL A 26 0.46 -0.27 -1.14
N LEU A 27 -0.24 0.36 -0.19
CA LEU A 27 0.29 0.67 1.12
C LEU A 27 -0.29 -0.34 2.11
N GLY A 28 0.54 -1.23 2.64
CA GLY A 28 0.14 -2.18 3.67
C GLY A 28 0.19 -1.53 5.04
N VAL A 29 -0.91 -1.60 5.78
CA VAL A 29 -1.02 -1.03 7.12
C VAL A 29 -1.51 -2.09 8.10
N GLY A 30 -1.39 -1.84 9.38
CA GLY A 30 -1.84 -2.78 10.40
C GLY A 30 -1.23 -4.16 10.21
N THR A 31 -2.04 -5.19 10.08
CA THR A 31 -1.58 -6.56 9.85
C THR A 31 -0.76 -6.67 8.56
N ALA A 32 -1.16 -5.97 7.50
CA ALA A 32 -0.46 -5.99 6.22
C ALA A 32 0.84 -5.19 6.24
N ALA A 33 1.17 -4.49 7.33
CA ALA A 33 2.47 -3.82 7.48
C ALA A 33 3.65 -4.80 7.48
N ALA A 34 3.39 -6.08 7.74
CA ALA A 34 4.39 -7.13 7.66
C ALA A 34 4.51 -7.76 6.27
N ASN A 35 3.64 -7.39 5.33
CA ASN A 35 3.63 -7.97 3.99
C ASN A 35 4.72 -7.33 3.13
N ILE A 36 5.80 -8.06 2.89
CA ILE A 36 6.96 -7.55 2.14
C ILE A 36 6.65 -7.32 0.66
N ARG A 37 5.52 -7.81 0.15
CA ARG A 37 5.12 -7.61 -1.25
C ARG A 37 4.39 -6.29 -1.47
N ALA A 38 3.88 -5.64 -0.41
CA ALA A 38 3.27 -4.33 -0.55
C ALA A 38 4.28 -3.31 -1.08
N THR A 39 3.82 -2.36 -1.87
CA THR A 39 4.68 -1.30 -2.44
C THR A 39 5.36 -0.51 -1.32
N ALA A 40 4.60 -0.20 -0.26
CA ALA A 40 5.13 0.40 0.96
C ALA A 40 4.32 -0.10 2.14
N ARG A 41 4.80 0.15 3.36
CA ARG A 41 4.21 -0.38 4.58
C ARG A 41 4.29 0.64 5.70
N ALA A 42 3.25 0.65 6.54
CA ALA A 42 3.21 1.46 7.75
C ALA A 42 2.41 0.70 8.81
N ASN A 43 2.77 0.84 10.09
CA ASN A 43 2.06 0.12 11.16
C ASN A 43 0.62 0.58 11.30
N GLU A 44 0.37 1.88 11.12
CA GLU A 44 -0.96 2.45 11.19
C GLU A 44 -1.11 3.48 10.09
N PHE A 45 -2.30 3.56 9.48
CA PHE A 45 -2.57 4.57 8.46
C PHE A 45 -2.42 5.99 9.02
N ALA A 46 -2.76 6.20 10.28
CA ALA A 46 -2.63 7.52 10.93
C ALA A 46 -1.17 8.02 10.99
N SER A 47 -0.18 7.11 10.89
CA SER A 47 1.23 7.50 10.87
C SER A 47 1.74 7.85 9.48
N VAL A 48 0.91 7.71 8.45
CA VAL A 48 1.30 7.97 7.07
C VAL A 48 1.10 9.45 6.76
N SER A 49 2.16 10.09 6.25
CA SER A 49 2.10 11.47 5.80
C SER A 49 2.15 11.52 4.28
N TRP A 50 1.75 12.66 3.72
CA TRP A 50 1.91 12.90 2.29
C TRP A 50 3.38 12.78 1.88
N GLU A 51 4.29 13.29 2.70
CA GLU A 51 5.72 13.21 2.44
C GLU A 51 6.18 11.76 2.39
N TYR A 52 5.67 10.89 3.30
CA TYR A 52 5.98 9.47 3.27
C TYR A 52 5.53 8.85 1.95
N LEU A 53 4.31 9.14 1.50
CA LEU A 53 3.79 8.59 0.24
C LEU A 53 4.62 9.03 -0.95
N VAL A 54 4.97 10.30 -1.01
CA VAL A 54 5.79 10.85 -2.11
C VAL A 54 7.15 10.16 -2.16
N ASN A 55 7.80 9.97 -1.02
CA ASN A 55 9.15 9.44 -0.96
C ASN A 55 9.22 7.92 -1.10
N ASN A 56 8.13 7.19 -0.83
CA ASN A 56 8.17 5.73 -0.77
C ASN A 56 7.29 5.04 -1.82
N ILE A 57 6.31 5.72 -2.39
CA ILE A 57 5.36 5.12 -3.34
C ILE A 57 5.27 5.91 -4.62
N LEU A 58 5.05 7.21 -4.49
CA LEU A 58 4.85 8.09 -5.64
C LEU A 58 6.19 8.61 -6.14
#